data_f2e97f95cfcc5bf9e56de1e8cc7cd970
#
_entry.id   f2e97f95cfcc5bf9e56de1e8cc7cd970
#
_cell.length_a   1.000
_cell.length_b   1.000
_cell.length_c   1.000
_cell.angle_alpha   90.00
_cell.angle_beta   90.00
_cell.angle_gamma   90.00
#
_symmetry.space_group_name_H-M   'P 1'
#
loop_
_entity.id
_entity.type
_entity.pdbx_description
1 polymer ?
#
loop_
_entity_poly.entity_id
_entity_poly.type
_entity_poly.pdbx_seq_one_letter_code
_entity_poly.pdbx_strand_id
1 'polypeptide(L)'
;MMQSKQANCVLLALLMWNPLMLLLLTKSWGITAIITMVVIAISFMVSTSESLRVKVWAFNLCALSSIAFHSELLFREFLSDKDIPNLYELHGKYYFNKPFLDKEFRTNEYVSSYKTNCQGYRIDKLSNAYDSIKTCDWLFIGDSFTQGAQVNYKDLYTTQLFRNFSDKIIVNAGISGAGLYDELNYFKDKGKKLSPKVVFLQIGVFNDFFNIKERSATFQDYLMEKSDLYRYFAFNIVSTDSLPLGRWTEPFFPSKKENIDYNILFKEKSEVKIADMKAFKTCINAWKKEVESIGAKLVLFLIPSKEQVSPTLLKEVMDKYSITSAQLDMTAPNRLFENVSNDLNLVHYDLTKGFCRSEDFPFFNKDEHLSISGHTIIATELTKRLQNYLSATNLLSVKNSHDRYPSFHGDNLLYQSQDIDGGYLICNQCLDGTNQHIIVKSYEELVHPIISQDGRYLAYTEGNQESSETDVTMRDIVLKTEHRVNGNKQYAAIPMFNHQ
;
A
#
# COMPACT_ATOMS: atom_id res chain seq x y z
N MET A 1 53.03 -26.04 32.31
CA MET A 1 51.68 -26.52 32.65
C MET A 1 50.59 -25.46 32.47
N MET A 2 50.82 -24.19 32.78
CA MET A 2 49.84 -23.09 32.59
C MET A 2 49.58 -22.79 31.11
N GLN A 3 50.62 -22.73 30.27
CA GLN A 3 50.49 -22.48 28.81
C GLN A 3 49.69 -23.56 28.06
N SER A 4 49.78 -24.84 28.49
CA SER A 4 49.04 -25.93 27.88
C SER A 4 47.52 -25.83 28.16
N LYS A 5 47.13 -25.35 29.35
CA LYS A 5 45.69 -25.15 29.70
C LYS A 5 45.07 -23.99 28.93
N GLN A 6 45.81 -22.90 28.72
CA GLN A 6 45.37 -21.77 27.93
C GLN A 6 45.19 -22.16 26.47
N ALA A 7 46.14 -22.88 25.89
CA ALA A 7 46.06 -23.37 24.52
C ALA A 7 44.84 -24.31 24.32
N ASN A 8 44.56 -25.18 25.31
CA ASN A 8 43.42 -26.09 25.24
C ASN A 8 42.07 -25.34 25.30
N CYS A 9 41.95 -24.26 26.11
CA CYS A 9 40.73 -23.46 26.17
C CYS A 9 40.47 -22.73 24.82
N VAL A 10 41.52 -22.16 24.25
CA VAL A 10 41.42 -21.49 22.94
C VAL A 10 41.09 -22.49 21.84
N LEU A 11 41.73 -23.66 21.85
CA LEU A 11 41.44 -24.70 20.86
C LEU A 11 39.99 -25.20 20.96
N LEU A 12 39.48 -25.42 22.18
CA LEU A 12 38.10 -25.81 22.40
C LEU A 12 37.13 -24.76 21.88
N ALA A 13 37.39 -23.49 22.16
CA ALA A 13 36.55 -22.39 21.66
C ALA A 13 36.56 -22.28 20.13
N LEU A 14 37.71 -22.50 19.49
CA LEU A 14 37.84 -22.54 18.03
C LEU A 14 37.17 -23.78 17.42
N LEU A 15 37.08 -24.88 18.10
CA LEU A 15 36.32 -26.05 17.67
C LEU A 15 34.83 -25.79 17.78
N MET A 16 34.39 -25.13 18.84
CA MET A 16 32.98 -24.75 19.04
C MET A 16 32.54 -23.64 18.08
N TRP A 17 33.44 -22.70 17.79
CA TRP A 17 33.21 -21.56 16.87
C TRP A 17 34.11 -21.69 15.64
N ASN A 18 33.84 -22.73 14.84
CA ASN A 18 34.66 -23.02 13.67
C ASN A 18 34.65 -21.84 12.67
N PRO A 19 35.82 -21.25 12.34
CA PRO A 19 35.90 -20.12 11.43
C PRO A 19 35.35 -20.39 10.02
N LEU A 20 35.43 -21.63 9.53
CA LEU A 20 34.86 -21.99 8.24
C LEU A 20 33.35 -21.97 8.28
N MET A 21 32.74 -22.46 9.38
CA MET A 21 31.31 -22.38 9.58
C MET A 21 30.82 -20.91 9.78
N LEU A 22 31.60 -20.10 10.49
CA LEU A 22 31.37 -18.67 10.60
C LEU A 22 31.38 -17.99 9.22
N LEU A 23 32.33 -18.38 8.35
CA LEU A 23 32.40 -17.82 7.00
C LEU A 23 31.18 -18.22 6.16
N LEU A 24 30.72 -19.45 6.26
CA LEU A 24 29.49 -19.91 5.57
C LEU A 24 28.26 -19.11 6.00
N LEU A 25 28.16 -18.80 7.28
CA LEU A 25 27.03 -18.01 7.80
C LEU A 25 27.11 -16.53 7.42
N THR A 26 28.28 -15.91 7.67
CA THR A 26 28.44 -14.45 7.49
C THR A 26 28.66 -14.05 6.04
N LYS A 27 29.13 -14.99 5.20
CA LYS A 27 29.59 -14.75 3.82
C LYS A 27 30.60 -13.60 3.71
N SER A 28 31.31 -13.31 4.81
CA SER A 28 32.25 -12.19 4.93
C SER A 28 33.52 -12.58 5.70
N TRP A 29 34.67 -12.55 5.02
CA TRP A 29 35.94 -12.78 5.63
C TRP A 29 36.27 -11.80 6.77
N GLY A 30 35.92 -10.53 6.61
CA GLY A 30 36.15 -9.49 7.61
C GLY A 30 35.37 -9.74 8.90
N ILE A 31 34.09 -10.03 8.81
CA ILE A 31 33.22 -10.32 9.96
C ILE A 31 33.68 -11.62 10.63
N THR A 32 33.98 -12.66 9.86
CA THR A 32 34.49 -13.93 10.37
C THR A 32 35.78 -13.74 11.17
N ALA A 33 36.73 -12.97 10.65
CA ALA A 33 37.99 -12.68 11.33
C ALA A 33 37.74 -11.91 12.64
N ILE A 34 36.89 -10.93 12.67
CA ILE A 34 36.53 -10.16 13.87
C ILE A 34 35.95 -11.07 14.94
N ILE A 35 34.94 -11.87 14.60
CA ILE A 35 34.28 -12.80 15.54
C ILE A 35 35.29 -13.79 16.06
N THR A 36 36.12 -14.38 15.20
CA THR A 36 37.16 -15.32 15.60
C THR A 36 38.14 -14.68 16.57
N MET A 37 38.63 -13.48 16.32
CA MET A 37 39.52 -12.74 17.25
C MET A 37 38.85 -12.47 18.59
N VAL A 38 37.57 -12.09 18.61
CA VAL A 38 36.81 -11.87 19.85
C VAL A 38 36.67 -13.17 20.64
N VAL A 39 36.35 -14.27 19.97
CA VAL A 39 36.26 -15.61 20.61
C VAL A 39 37.61 -16.02 21.24
N ILE A 40 38.70 -15.81 20.52
CA ILE A 40 40.06 -16.07 21.04
C ILE A 40 40.37 -15.21 22.27
N ALA A 41 40.09 -13.89 22.17
CA ALA A 41 40.37 -12.95 23.27
C ALA A 41 39.58 -13.30 24.54
N ILE A 42 38.28 -13.58 24.41
CA ILE A 42 37.41 -13.99 25.52
C ILE A 42 37.91 -15.30 26.13
N SER A 43 38.25 -16.28 25.29
CA SER A 43 38.77 -17.60 25.76
C SER A 43 40.06 -17.47 26.53
N PHE A 44 40.94 -16.56 26.08
CA PHE A 44 42.18 -16.25 26.77
C PHE A 44 41.91 -15.58 28.14
N MET A 45 41.06 -14.55 28.19
CA MET A 45 40.68 -13.88 29.45
C MET A 45 40.03 -14.87 30.44
N VAL A 46 39.15 -15.73 29.97
CA VAL A 46 38.51 -16.75 30.82
C VAL A 46 39.50 -17.77 31.34
N SER A 47 40.47 -18.17 30.51
CA SER A 47 41.49 -19.15 30.91
C SER A 47 42.40 -18.62 32.03
N THR A 48 42.62 -17.33 32.12
CA THR A 48 43.40 -16.65 33.14
C THR A 48 42.61 -16.33 34.43
N SER A 49 41.30 -16.39 34.42
CA SER A 49 40.47 -16.15 35.60
C SER A 49 40.70 -17.22 36.66
N GLU A 50 40.80 -16.86 37.93
CA GLU A 50 40.86 -17.76 39.05
C GLU A 50 39.49 -18.28 39.49
N SER A 51 38.43 -17.57 39.18
CA SER A 51 37.06 -17.89 39.56
C SER A 51 36.46 -19.05 38.73
N LEU A 52 36.19 -20.16 39.39
CA LEU A 52 35.51 -21.30 38.79
C LEU A 52 34.13 -20.93 38.24
N ARG A 53 33.41 -20.03 38.93
CA ARG A 53 32.08 -19.56 38.49
C ARG A 53 32.18 -18.84 37.13
N VAL A 54 33.15 -17.96 36.96
CA VAL A 54 33.38 -17.25 35.68
C VAL A 54 33.66 -18.24 34.56
N LYS A 55 34.49 -19.27 34.83
CA LYS A 55 34.80 -20.31 33.82
C LYS A 55 33.57 -21.11 33.42
N VAL A 56 32.74 -21.52 34.37
CA VAL A 56 31.52 -22.28 34.12
C VAL A 56 30.48 -21.43 33.31
N TRP A 57 30.27 -20.18 33.73
CA TRP A 57 29.39 -19.30 33.00
C TRP A 57 29.85 -19.04 31.57
N ALA A 58 31.12 -18.76 31.37
CA ALA A 58 31.68 -18.52 30.04
C ALA A 58 31.61 -19.76 29.15
N PHE A 59 31.87 -20.96 29.71
CA PHE A 59 31.69 -22.20 28.98
C PHE A 59 30.25 -22.44 28.57
N ASN A 60 29.31 -22.27 29.48
CA ASN A 60 27.89 -22.45 29.19
C ASN A 60 27.42 -21.46 28.12
N LEU A 61 27.83 -20.19 28.21
CA LEU A 61 27.50 -19.18 27.21
C LEU A 61 28.08 -19.53 25.85
N CYS A 62 29.34 -19.96 25.80
CA CYS A 62 30.00 -20.38 24.57
C CYS A 62 29.33 -21.63 23.97
N ALA A 63 28.93 -22.60 24.79
CA ALA A 63 28.25 -23.81 24.34
C ALA A 63 26.87 -23.49 23.78
N LEU A 64 26.05 -22.71 24.52
CA LEU A 64 24.70 -22.33 24.07
C LEU A 64 24.73 -21.50 22.78
N SER A 65 25.64 -20.54 22.70
CA SER A 65 25.78 -19.73 21.48
C SER A 65 26.31 -20.55 20.30
N SER A 66 27.19 -21.52 20.54
CA SER A 66 27.65 -22.45 19.51
C SER A 66 26.51 -23.38 19.02
N ILE A 67 25.71 -23.90 19.93
CA ILE A 67 24.53 -24.70 19.58
C ILE A 67 23.56 -23.86 18.70
N ALA A 68 23.22 -22.65 19.12
CA ALA A 68 22.36 -21.77 18.36
C ALA A 68 22.93 -21.47 16.96
N PHE A 69 24.21 -21.20 16.86
CA PHE A 69 24.94 -20.96 15.62
C PHE A 69 24.90 -22.17 14.66
N HIS A 70 25.20 -23.37 15.16
CA HIS A 70 25.18 -24.56 14.32
C HIS A 70 23.76 -24.97 13.94
N SER A 71 22.80 -24.73 14.83
CA SER A 71 21.37 -24.90 14.49
C SER A 71 20.96 -23.96 13.39
N GLU A 72 21.35 -22.67 13.42
CA GLU A 72 21.07 -21.70 12.35
C GLU A 72 21.62 -22.18 11.00
N LEU A 73 22.87 -22.68 10.96
CA LEU A 73 23.46 -23.22 9.74
C LEU A 73 22.68 -24.43 9.21
N LEU A 74 22.31 -25.34 10.10
CA LEU A 74 21.58 -26.56 9.75
C LEU A 74 20.21 -26.20 9.18
N PHE A 75 19.50 -25.26 9.80
CA PHE A 75 18.22 -24.77 9.29
C PHE A 75 18.38 -24.06 7.95
N ARG A 76 19.38 -23.22 7.79
CA ARG A 76 19.65 -22.48 6.54
C ARG A 76 19.93 -23.41 5.37
N GLU A 77 20.74 -24.43 5.56
CA GLU A 77 21.18 -25.30 4.46
C GLU A 77 20.17 -26.42 4.14
N PHE A 78 19.42 -26.89 5.11
CA PHE A 78 18.58 -28.09 4.94
C PHE A 78 17.08 -27.86 5.05
N LEU A 79 16.62 -26.79 5.70
CA LEU A 79 15.22 -26.61 6.06
C LEU A 79 14.63 -25.28 5.59
N SER A 80 15.42 -24.26 5.31
CA SER A 80 14.92 -22.88 5.15
C SER A 80 14.03 -22.65 3.93
N ASP A 81 14.17 -23.43 2.88
CA ASP A 81 13.49 -23.15 1.60
C ASP A 81 12.19 -23.92 1.40
N LYS A 82 11.95 -24.99 2.18
CA LYS A 82 10.82 -25.88 1.95
C LYS A 82 9.58 -25.54 2.77
N ASP A 83 9.76 -25.10 4.01
CA ASP A 83 8.66 -25.01 4.98
C ASP A 83 8.31 -23.57 5.40
N ILE A 84 9.20 -22.59 5.18
CA ILE A 84 8.96 -21.20 5.55
C ILE A 84 9.42 -20.27 4.42
N PRO A 85 8.51 -19.73 3.62
CA PRO A 85 8.89 -18.88 2.52
C PRO A 85 9.51 -17.58 3.02
N ASN A 86 10.81 -17.42 2.80
CA ASN A 86 11.52 -16.18 3.07
C ASN A 86 11.41 -15.25 1.86
N LEU A 87 10.24 -14.57 1.75
CA LEU A 87 9.85 -13.82 0.57
C LEU A 87 10.26 -12.35 0.61
N TYR A 88 10.62 -11.83 1.79
CA TYR A 88 10.76 -10.39 2.01
C TYR A 88 12.12 -10.02 2.55
N GLU A 89 12.57 -8.80 2.22
CA GLU A 89 13.73 -8.13 2.79
C GLU A 89 13.29 -6.88 3.55
N LEU A 90 13.90 -6.62 4.72
CA LEU A 90 13.66 -5.41 5.48
C LEU A 90 14.50 -4.24 4.94
N HIS A 91 13.84 -3.16 4.54
CA HIS A 91 14.46 -1.92 4.09
C HIS A 91 14.18 -0.80 5.10
N GLY A 92 14.88 -0.83 6.23
CA GLY A 92 14.69 0.14 7.30
C GLY A 92 13.32 0.05 7.97
N LYS A 93 12.30 0.72 7.42
CA LYS A 93 10.96 0.82 8.00
C LYS A 93 9.89 0.02 7.26
N TYR A 94 10.22 -0.69 6.19
CA TYR A 94 9.25 -1.46 5.40
C TYR A 94 9.88 -2.75 4.90
N TYR A 95 9.06 -3.75 4.63
CA TYR A 95 9.48 -4.96 3.92
C TYR A 95 9.20 -4.81 2.44
N PHE A 96 10.03 -5.44 1.59
CA PHE A 96 9.77 -5.57 0.16
C PHE A 96 10.12 -6.97 -0.32
N ASN A 97 9.59 -7.36 -1.47
CA ASN A 97 9.87 -8.68 -2.03
C ASN A 97 11.35 -8.86 -2.32
N LYS A 98 11.88 -10.03 -2.00
CA LYS A 98 13.25 -10.40 -2.38
C LYS A 98 13.41 -10.45 -3.89
N PRO A 99 14.59 -10.08 -4.42
CA PRO A 99 14.92 -10.33 -5.81
C PRO A 99 15.07 -11.84 -6.10
N PHE A 100 14.85 -12.19 -7.37
CA PHE A 100 15.08 -13.54 -7.92
C PHE A 100 14.28 -14.65 -7.23
N LEU A 101 13.10 -14.35 -6.70
CA LEU A 101 12.20 -15.38 -6.20
C LEU A 101 11.68 -16.24 -7.35
N ASP A 102 11.57 -17.54 -7.12
CA ASP A 102 10.83 -18.51 -7.92
C ASP A 102 10.14 -19.48 -6.97
N LYS A 103 8.90 -19.22 -6.64
CA LYS A 103 8.11 -19.97 -5.66
C LYS A 103 6.77 -20.36 -6.26
N GLU A 104 6.24 -21.47 -5.78
CA GLU A 104 4.86 -21.87 -6.05
C GLU A 104 4.10 -21.85 -4.73
N PHE A 105 2.95 -21.17 -4.73
CA PHE A 105 1.99 -21.24 -3.64
C PHE A 105 0.89 -22.23 -4.00
N ARG A 106 0.62 -23.16 -3.12
CA ARG A 106 -0.41 -24.18 -3.31
C ARG A 106 -1.28 -24.30 -2.06
N THR A 107 -2.55 -24.07 -2.25
CA THR A 107 -3.59 -24.26 -1.24
C THR A 107 -4.71 -25.13 -1.83
N ASN A 108 -5.79 -25.33 -1.07
CA ASN A 108 -6.98 -26.02 -1.58
C ASN A 108 -7.81 -25.16 -2.55
N GLU A 109 -7.52 -23.87 -2.65
CA GLU A 109 -8.30 -22.91 -3.45
C GLU A 109 -7.53 -22.40 -4.67
N TYR A 110 -6.19 -22.39 -4.62
CA TYR A 110 -5.38 -21.89 -5.72
C TYR A 110 -4.01 -22.56 -5.82
N VAL A 111 -3.46 -22.50 -7.02
CA VAL A 111 -2.06 -22.77 -7.31
C VAL A 111 -1.53 -21.60 -8.11
N SER A 112 -0.50 -20.92 -7.60
CA SER A 112 0.05 -19.75 -8.25
C SER A 112 1.58 -19.77 -8.29
N SER A 113 2.15 -19.28 -9.38
CA SER A 113 3.59 -19.08 -9.54
C SER A 113 3.95 -17.64 -9.16
N TYR A 114 4.94 -17.49 -8.30
CA TYR A 114 5.41 -16.21 -7.80
C TYR A 114 6.88 -16.03 -8.14
N LYS A 115 7.18 -15.17 -9.09
CA LYS A 115 8.53 -14.87 -9.55
C LYS A 115 8.82 -13.39 -9.45
N THR A 116 10.06 -13.03 -9.10
CA THR A 116 10.49 -11.64 -9.01
C THR A 116 11.77 -11.40 -9.81
N ASN A 117 11.92 -10.17 -10.32
CA ASN A 117 13.15 -9.73 -10.98
C ASN A 117 14.24 -9.32 -9.96
N CYS A 118 15.36 -8.83 -10.46
CA CYS A 118 16.49 -8.34 -9.66
C CYS A 118 16.16 -7.18 -8.70
N GLN A 119 15.00 -6.53 -8.85
CA GLN A 119 14.53 -5.44 -7.99
C GLN A 119 13.40 -5.87 -7.03
N GLY A 120 12.93 -7.13 -7.10
CA GLY A 120 11.83 -7.65 -6.30
C GLY A 120 10.44 -7.42 -6.90
N TYR A 121 10.32 -6.88 -8.12
CA TYR A 121 9.02 -6.75 -8.79
C TYR A 121 8.59 -8.06 -9.44
N ARG A 122 7.29 -8.33 -9.42
CA ARG A 122 6.73 -9.54 -10.03
C ARG A 122 6.95 -9.60 -11.54
N ILE A 123 7.29 -10.80 -12.02
CA ILE A 123 7.49 -11.13 -13.43
C ILE A 123 6.77 -12.42 -13.81
N ASP A 124 6.54 -12.60 -15.11
CA ASP A 124 5.94 -13.84 -15.65
C ASP A 124 6.98 -14.96 -15.79
N LYS A 125 8.14 -14.66 -16.37
CA LYS A 125 9.16 -15.63 -16.74
C LYS A 125 10.52 -15.31 -16.15
N LEU A 126 11.26 -16.34 -15.75
CA LEU A 126 12.63 -16.18 -15.24
C LEU A 126 13.61 -15.58 -16.26
N SER A 127 13.32 -15.65 -17.57
CA SER A 127 14.10 -14.93 -18.58
C SER A 127 14.16 -13.42 -18.34
N ASN A 128 13.14 -12.87 -17.65
CA ASN A 128 13.06 -11.45 -17.28
C ASN A 128 13.62 -11.14 -15.88
N ALA A 129 14.22 -12.14 -15.20
CA ALA A 129 14.68 -11.96 -13.81
C ALA A 129 15.77 -10.88 -13.68
N TYR A 130 16.59 -10.68 -14.69
CA TYR A 130 17.65 -9.66 -14.72
C TYR A 130 17.21 -8.31 -15.29
N ASP A 131 15.98 -8.22 -15.82
CA ASP A 131 15.45 -6.98 -16.35
C ASP A 131 15.22 -5.99 -15.22
N SER A 132 15.85 -4.83 -15.31
CA SER A 132 15.66 -3.74 -14.35
C SER A 132 14.72 -2.68 -14.90
N ILE A 133 13.73 -2.31 -14.10
CA ILE A 133 12.81 -1.23 -14.40
C ILE A 133 13.46 0.07 -13.96
N LYS A 134 13.69 0.99 -14.89
CA LYS A 134 14.31 2.30 -14.60
C LYS A 134 13.28 3.40 -14.40
N THR A 135 12.20 3.35 -15.17
CA THR A 135 11.11 4.33 -15.14
C THR A 135 9.77 3.63 -15.33
N CYS A 136 8.69 4.25 -14.89
CA CYS A 136 7.34 3.77 -15.19
C CYS A 136 6.39 4.94 -15.45
N ASP A 137 5.31 4.68 -16.20
CA ASP A 137 4.22 5.63 -16.36
C ASP A 137 3.27 5.54 -15.17
N TRP A 138 2.90 4.31 -14.78
CA TRP A 138 1.96 4.01 -13.71
C TRP A 138 2.58 3.09 -12.67
N LEU A 139 2.59 3.54 -11.43
CA LEU A 139 3.06 2.77 -10.29
C LEU A 139 1.88 2.41 -9.40
N PHE A 140 1.57 1.12 -9.28
CA PHE A 140 0.55 0.61 -8.38
C PHE A 140 1.18 0.19 -7.06
N ILE A 141 0.74 0.80 -5.98
CA ILE A 141 1.18 0.51 -4.61
C ILE A 141 -0.03 0.09 -3.78
N GLY A 142 0.17 -0.81 -2.89
CA GLY A 142 -0.81 -1.38 -1.98
C GLY A 142 -0.24 -2.57 -1.26
N ASP A 143 -1.06 -3.26 -0.53
CA ASP A 143 -0.72 -4.42 0.27
C ASP A 143 -0.71 -5.74 -0.51
N SER A 144 -1.11 -6.83 0.13
CA SER A 144 -1.21 -8.16 -0.47
C SER A 144 -2.26 -8.26 -1.59
N PHE A 145 -3.29 -7.41 -1.59
CA PHE A 145 -4.30 -7.36 -2.66
C PHE A 145 -3.70 -6.82 -3.97
N THR A 146 -2.78 -5.88 -3.89
CA THR A 146 -2.00 -5.40 -5.03
C THR A 146 -0.90 -6.37 -5.42
N GLN A 147 -0.19 -6.95 -4.45
CA GLN A 147 0.85 -7.96 -4.71
C GLN A 147 0.29 -9.18 -5.45
N GLY A 148 -0.88 -9.65 -5.05
CA GLY A 148 -1.62 -10.72 -5.70
C GLY A 148 -0.87 -12.06 -5.74
N ALA A 149 -0.28 -12.49 -4.62
CA ALA A 149 0.48 -13.74 -4.55
C ALA A 149 -0.37 -14.98 -4.86
N GLN A 150 -1.68 -14.90 -4.67
CA GLN A 150 -2.65 -15.98 -4.83
C GLN A 150 -3.01 -16.28 -6.29
N VAL A 151 -2.67 -15.37 -7.22
CA VAL A 151 -2.95 -15.54 -8.65
C VAL A 151 -1.67 -15.48 -9.48
N ASN A 152 -1.72 -16.06 -10.68
CA ASN A 152 -0.58 -15.98 -11.59
C ASN A 152 -0.39 -14.56 -12.13
N TYR A 153 0.83 -14.24 -12.57
CA TYR A 153 1.20 -12.92 -13.10
C TYR A 153 0.24 -12.42 -14.19
N LYS A 154 -0.19 -13.30 -15.08
CA LYS A 154 -1.11 -12.97 -16.18
C LYS A 154 -2.50 -12.53 -15.70
N ASP A 155 -2.90 -12.97 -14.50
CA ASP A 155 -4.24 -12.75 -13.93
C ASP A 155 -4.27 -11.55 -12.97
N LEU A 156 -3.12 -10.94 -12.67
CA LEU A 156 -3.04 -9.71 -11.88
C LEU A 156 -3.79 -8.57 -12.58
N TYR A 157 -4.51 -7.76 -11.82
CA TYR A 157 -5.20 -6.59 -12.37
C TYR A 157 -4.25 -5.61 -13.06
N THR A 158 -3.02 -5.46 -12.56
CA THR A 158 -1.98 -4.62 -13.17
C THR A 158 -1.53 -5.15 -14.53
N THR A 159 -1.43 -6.48 -14.68
CA THR A 159 -1.11 -7.12 -15.96
C THR A 159 -2.28 -7.04 -16.94
N GLN A 160 -3.51 -7.14 -16.44
CA GLN A 160 -4.71 -6.97 -17.27
C GLN A 160 -4.84 -5.51 -17.74
N LEU A 161 -4.53 -4.52 -16.89
CA LEU A 161 -4.46 -3.11 -17.27
C LEU A 161 -3.40 -2.87 -18.36
N PHE A 162 -2.23 -3.49 -18.25
CA PHE A 162 -1.19 -3.38 -19.30
C PHE A 162 -1.70 -3.86 -20.66
N ARG A 163 -2.55 -4.89 -20.72
CA ARG A 163 -3.14 -5.32 -22.01
C ARG A 163 -4.05 -4.26 -22.62
N ASN A 164 -4.74 -3.48 -21.79
CA ASN A 164 -5.63 -2.42 -22.25
C ASN A 164 -4.90 -1.09 -22.53
N PHE A 165 -3.72 -0.91 -21.94
CA PHE A 165 -2.87 0.29 -22.03
C PHE A 165 -1.43 -0.12 -22.35
N SER A 166 -1.22 -0.80 -23.49
CA SER A 166 0.07 -1.40 -23.87
C SER A 166 1.16 -0.36 -24.19
N ASP A 167 0.79 0.91 -24.34
CA ASP A 167 1.71 2.05 -24.49
C ASP A 167 2.25 2.57 -23.15
N LYS A 168 1.77 2.05 -22.02
CA LYS A 168 2.19 2.45 -20.66
C LYS A 168 3.10 1.42 -20.02
N ILE A 169 4.13 1.88 -19.34
CA ILE A 169 4.95 1.04 -18.45
C ILE A 169 4.24 1.00 -17.09
N ILE A 170 3.65 -0.14 -16.77
CA ILE A 170 2.90 -0.36 -15.52
C ILE A 170 3.72 -1.22 -14.57
N VAL A 171 3.93 -0.76 -13.34
CA VAL A 171 4.66 -1.48 -12.30
C VAL A 171 3.74 -1.80 -11.13
N ASN A 172 3.74 -3.08 -10.73
CA ASN A 172 3.11 -3.56 -9.50
C ASN A 172 4.14 -3.57 -8.38
N ALA A 173 3.94 -2.73 -7.38
CA ALA A 173 4.75 -2.62 -6.17
C ALA A 173 3.94 -2.98 -4.91
N GLY A 174 3.04 -3.94 -5.00
CA GLY A 174 2.31 -4.46 -3.85
C GLY A 174 3.22 -5.16 -2.85
N ILE A 175 2.93 -4.98 -1.57
CA ILE A 175 3.75 -5.43 -0.44
C ILE A 175 2.85 -6.14 0.58
N SER A 176 2.91 -7.45 0.63
CA SER A 176 2.08 -8.22 1.57
C SER A 176 2.28 -7.80 3.02
N GLY A 177 1.17 -7.56 3.73
CA GLY A 177 1.18 -7.16 5.13
C GLY A 177 1.67 -5.74 5.39
N ALA A 178 1.86 -4.93 4.34
CA ALA A 178 2.17 -3.52 4.49
C ALA A 178 0.94 -2.74 4.94
N GLY A 179 1.14 -1.74 5.78
CA GLY A 179 0.18 -0.68 6.01
C GLY A 179 0.57 0.58 5.23
N LEU A 180 -0.31 1.56 5.19
CA LEU A 180 -0.15 2.79 4.41
C LEU A 180 1.18 3.54 4.63
N TYR A 181 1.75 3.48 5.84
CA TYR A 181 3.06 4.09 6.12
C TYR A 181 4.24 3.23 5.62
N ASP A 182 4.12 1.91 5.61
CA ASP A 182 5.15 1.02 5.05
C ASP A 182 5.26 1.24 3.53
N GLU A 183 4.11 1.34 2.87
CA GLU A 183 3.98 1.66 1.45
C GLU A 183 4.53 3.06 1.14
N LEU A 184 4.24 4.06 1.99
CA LEU A 184 4.79 5.41 1.86
C LEU A 184 6.32 5.42 1.98
N ASN A 185 6.87 4.64 2.92
CA ASN A 185 8.31 4.51 3.08
C ASN A 185 8.96 3.81 1.88
N TYR A 186 8.30 2.76 1.33
CA TYR A 186 8.70 2.18 0.05
C TYR A 186 8.72 3.22 -1.08
N PHE A 187 7.65 4.01 -1.20
CA PHE A 187 7.57 5.04 -2.25
C PHE A 187 8.72 6.06 -2.12
N LYS A 188 9.00 6.55 -0.90
CA LYS A 188 10.10 7.47 -0.63
C LYS A 188 11.47 6.91 -1.01
N ASP A 189 11.71 5.65 -0.72
CA ASP A 189 13.02 4.99 -0.96
C ASP A 189 13.18 4.48 -2.39
N LYS A 190 12.20 3.72 -2.89
CA LYS A 190 12.31 3.02 -4.19
C LYS A 190 11.34 3.57 -5.24
N GLY A 191 10.09 3.83 -4.87
CA GLY A 191 9.04 4.21 -5.81
C GLY A 191 9.35 5.50 -6.57
N LYS A 192 9.86 6.53 -5.90
CA LYS A 192 10.26 7.81 -6.53
C LYS A 192 11.35 7.65 -7.59
N LYS A 193 12.25 6.68 -7.42
CA LYS A 193 13.36 6.43 -8.36
C LYS A 193 12.87 5.93 -9.71
N LEU A 194 11.64 5.40 -9.77
CA LEU A 194 11.00 5.00 -11.03
C LEU A 194 10.38 6.17 -11.79
N SER A 195 10.40 7.38 -11.22
CA SER A 195 9.84 8.60 -11.83
C SER A 195 8.43 8.40 -12.41
N PRO A 196 7.47 7.83 -11.63
CA PRO A 196 6.13 7.57 -12.13
C PRO A 196 5.42 8.87 -12.49
N LYS A 197 4.58 8.83 -13.54
CA LYS A 197 3.67 9.94 -13.89
C LYS A 197 2.40 9.90 -13.05
N VAL A 198 1.92 8.70 -12.74
CA VAL A 198 0.76 8.48 -11.88
C VAL A 198 1.08 7.38 -10.87
N VAL A 199 0.78 7.64 -9.62
CA VAL A 199 0.83 6.67 -8.52
C VAL A 199 -0.59 6.29 -8.17
N PHE A 200 -0.91 5.01 -8.30
CA PHE A 200 -2.17 4.42 -7.86
C PHE A 200 -1.96 3.79 -6.50
N LEU A 201 -2.64 4.31 -5.49
CA LEU A 201 -2.61 3.78 -4.13
C LEU A 201 -3.90 3.01 -3.87
N GLN A 202 -3.76 1.70 -3.64
CA GLN A 202 -4.85 0.85 -3.23
C GLN A 202 -5.16 1.09 -1.75
N ILE A 203 -6.44 1.16 -1.43
CA ILE A 203 -6.95 1.21 -0.06
C ILE A 203 -7.87 0.00 0.13
N GLY A 204 -7.56 -0.86 1.09
CA GLY A 204 -8.37 -2.02 1.44
C GLY A 204 -9.23 -1.76 2.68
N VAL A 205 -10.54 -2.02 2.60
CA VAL A 205 -11.40 -1.97 3.79
C VAL A 205 -10.96 -3.01 4.82
N PHE A 206 -10.29 -4.05 4.36
CA PHE A 206 -9.79 -5.14 5.19
C PHE A 206 -8.85 -4.67 6.30
N ASN A 207 -7.88 -3.77 6.02
CA ASN A 207 -6.78 -3.47 6.93
C ASN A 207 -6.30 -2.02 6.96
N ASP A 208 -6.71 -1.14 6.03
CA ASP A 208 -6.10 0.19 5.91
C ASP A 208 -6.76 1.29 6.75
N PHE A 209 -7.79 0.95 7.52
CA PHE A 209 -8.52 1.91 8.34
C PHE A 209 -8.28 1.77 9.85
N PHE A 210 -7.34 0.92 10.27
CA PHE A 210 -7.02 0.76 11.68
C PHE A 210 -5.51 0.60 11.91
N ASN A 211 -5.06 0.93 13.13
CA ASN A 211 -3.67 0.81 13.57
C ASN A 211 -2.68 1.52 12.62
N ILE A 212 -3.11 2.66 12.09
CA ILE A 212 -2.35 3.43 11.10
C ILE A 212 -1.23 4.17 11.80
N LYS A 213 -0.04 3.58 11.80
CA LYS A 213 1.15 4.14 12.42
C LYS A 213 2.40 3.80 11.62
N GLU A 214 3.39 4.68 11.73
CA GLU A 214 4.69 4.41 11.15
C GLU A 214 5.39 3.28 11.92
N ARG A 215 5.87 2.28 11.17
CA ARG A 215 6.62 1.17 11.74
C ARG A 215 8.00 1.63 12.17
N SER A 216 8.44 1.16 13.32
CA SER A 216 9.84 1.19 13.72
C SER A 216 10.40 -0.23 13.61
N ALA A 217 11.54 -0.38 12.93
CA ALA A 217 12.23 -1.66 12.90
C ALA A 217 12.62 -2.08 14.33
N THR A 218 12.26 -3.29 14.71
CA THR A 218 12.56 -3.87 15.99
C THR A 218 13.70 -4.88 15.88
N PHE A 219 14.29 -5.29 17.00
CA PHE A 219 15.24 -6.39 17.02
C PHE A 219 14.61 -7.71 16.54
N GLN A 220 13.31 -7.87 16.77
CA GLN A 220 12.55 -9.02 16.28
C GLN A 220 12.48 -9.04 14.75
N ASP A 221 12.25 -7.90 14.09
CA ASP A 221 12.26 -7.78 12.64
C ASP A 221 13.64 -8.16 12.06
N TYR A 222 14.71 -7.73 12.73
CA TYR A 222 16.07 -8.11 12.35
C TYR A 222 16.28 -9.63 12.46
N LEU A 223 15.81 -10.26 13.53
CA LEU A 223 15.91 -11.72 13.69
C LEU A 223 15.06 -12.45 12.64
N MET A 224 13.85 -11.94 12.33
CA MET A 224 13.00 -12.51 11.28
C MET A 224 13.67 -12.44 9.90
N GLU A 225 14.44 -11.41 9.62
CA GLU A 225 15.18 -11.29 8.38
C GLU A 225 16.44 -12.17 8.32
N LYS A 226 17.21 -12.22 9.40
CA LYS A 226 18.58 -12.78 9.39
C LYS A 226 18.69 -14.20 9.91
N SER A 227 17.70 -14.71 10.67
CA SER A 227 17.78 -16.02 11.30
C SER A 227 16.67 -16.96 10.81
N ASP A 228 17.07 -18.01 10.11
CA ASP A 228 16.16 -19.06 9.64
C ASP A 228 15.62 -19.88 10.81
N LEU A 229 16.48 -20.12 11.80
CA LEU A 229 16.10 -20.77 13.06
C LEU A 229 15.02 -19.96 13.81
N TYR A 230 15.22 -18.65 13.94
CA TYR A 230 14.24 -17.78 14.59
C TYR A 230 12.90 -17.78 13.84
N ARG A 231 12.93 -17.64 12.51
CA ARG A 231 11.72 -17.72 11.68
C ARG A 231 10.98 -19.03 11.90
N TYR A 232 11.69 -20.14 11.87
CA TYR A 232 11.09 -21.47 12.09
C TYR A 232 10.35 -21.53 13.42
N PHE A 233 10.99 -21.10 14.51
CA PHE A 233 10.34 -21.08 15.83
C PHE A 233 9.19 -20.07 15.91
N ALA A 234 9.36 -18.88 15.37
CA ALA A 234 8.30 -17.87 15.35
C ALA A 234 7.05 -18.37 14.61
N PHE A 235 7.25 -19.02 13.45
CA PHE A 235 6.13 -19.54 12.67
C PHE A 235 5.51 -20.81 13.27
N ASN A 236 6.30 -21.71 13.82
CA ASN A 236 5.78 -23.02 14.27
C ASN A 236 5.36 -23.05 15.74
N ILE A 237 5.92 -22.21 16.60
CA ILE A 237 5.62 -22.21 18.03
C ILE A 237 4.72 -21.06 18.43
N VAL A 238 4.93 -19.87 17.88
CA VAL A 238 4.19 -18.66 18.29
C VAL A 238 2.90 -18.48 17.46
N SER A 239 2.85 -19.06 16.26
CA SER A 239 1.72 -18.89 15.35
C SER A 239 0.86 -20.15 15.17
N THR A 240 0.67 -20.94 16.23
CA THR A 240 -0.21 -22.12 16.19
C THR A 240 -1.64 -21.79 15.76
N ASP A 241 -2.07 -20.54 15.92
CA ASP A 241 -3.39 -20.06 15.49
C ASP A 241 -3.39 -19.22 14.21
N SER A 242 -2.21 -18.87 13.69
CA SER A 242 -2.06 -17.95 12.55
C SER A 242 -1.07 -18.44 11.52
N LEU A 243 -1.16 -19.72 11.14
CA LEU A 243 -0.31 -20.22 10.08
C LEU A 243 -0.74 -19.74 8.72
N PRO A 244 0.26 -19.39 7.90
CA PRO A 244 0.07 -18.79 6.60
C PRO A 244 -0.64 -19.75 5.65
N LEU A 245 -1.28 -19.17 4.64
CA LEU A 245 -1.68 -19.86 3.41
C LEU A 245 -2.56 -21.10 3.64
N GLY A 246 -3.82 -20.89 3.96
CA GLY A 246 -4.83 -21.93 4.06
C GLY A 246 -5.62 -22.00 5.36
N ARG A 247 -5.33 -21.15 6.33
CA ARG A 247 -6.09 -21.03 7.57
C ARG A 247 -6.96 -19.78 7.71
N TRP A 248 -7.07 -18.96 6.70
CA TRP A 248 -8.04 -17.88 6.64
C TRP A 248 -9.44 -18.48 6.42
N THR A 249 -9.86 -19.30 7.38
CA THR A 249 -11.18 -19.94 7.37
C THR A 249 -12.24 -19.08 8.03
N GLU A 250 -11.83 -17.99 8.63
CA GLU A 250 -12.72 -17.11 9.36
C GLU A 250 -12.87 -15.78 8.66
N PRO A 251 -14.10 -15.23 8.64
CA PRO A 251 -14.34 -13.88 8.13
C PRO A 251 -13.50 -12.85 8.87
N PHE A 252 -13.19 -11.76 8.20
CA PHE A 252 -12.35 -10.67 8.74
C PHE A 252 -12.91 -9.98 9.97
N PHE A 253 -14.20 -10.07 10.22
CA PHE A 253 -14.77 -9.45 11.42
C PHE A 253 -14.04 -9.94 12.66
N PRO A 254 -13.74 -9.02 13.58
CA PRO A 254 -13.02 -9.37 14.78
C PRO A 254 -13.77 -10.48 15.52
N SER A 255 -13.10 -11.60 15.70
CA SER A 255 -13.62 -12.74 16.45
C SER A 255 -13.81 -12.44 17.93
N LYS A 256 -13.23 -11.32 18.40
CA LYS A 256 -13.26 -10.89 19.78
C LYS A 256 -13.89 -9.52 19.90
N LYS A 257 -14.74 -9.34 20.90
CA LYS A 257 -15.37 -8.06 21.23
C LYS A 257 -14.35 -6.93 21.45
N GLU A 258 -13.15 -7.28 21.90
CA GLU A 258 -12.04 -6.35 22.12
C GLU A 258 -11.54 -5.67 20.84
N ASN A 259 -11.82 -6.25 19.67
CA ASN A 259 -11.41 -5.71 18.39
C ASN A 259 -12.48 -4.84 17.70
N ILE A 260 -13.67 -4.71 18.27
CA ILE A 260 -14.74 -3.86 17.73
C ILE A 260 -14.27 -2.42 17.52
N ASP A 261 -13.45 -1.90 18.43
CA ASP A 261 -12.95 -0.54 18.39
C ASP A 261 -12.08 -0.23 17.17
N TYR A 262 -11.47 -1.26 16.59
CA TYR A 262 -10.59 -1.12 15.44
C TYR A 262 -11.31 -1.32 14.11
N ASN A 263 -12.50 -1.91 14.12
CA ASN A 263 -13.19 -2.19 12.89
C ASN A 263 -14.00 -1.00 12.41
N ILE A 264 -13.64 -0.46 11.26
CA ILE A 264 -14.30 0.70 10.65
C ILE A 264 -15.78 0.46 10.31
N LEU A 265 -16.20 -0.80 10.16
CA LEU A 265 -17.59 -1.17 9.83
C LEU A 265 -18.56 -1.08 11.00
N PHE A 266 -18.08 -0.91 12.24
CA PHE A 266 -18.97 -0.70 13.39
C PHE A 266 -19.35 0.78 13.53
N LYS A 267 -20.58 1.06 13.99
CA LYS A 267 -21.05 2.44 14.26
C LYS A 267 -20.38 3.07 15.47
N GLU A 268 -20.00 2.24 16.44
CA GLU A 268 -19.36 2.72 17.66
C GLU A 268 -18.08 3.50 17.35
N LYS A 269 -17.94 4.65 18.01
CA LYS A 269 -16.78 5.54 17.86
C LYS A 269 -16.03 5.57 19.18
N SER A 270 -15.03 4.70 19.31
CA SER A 270 -14.04 4.79 20.38
C SER A 270 -13.00 5.87 20.09
N GLU A 271 -12.26 6.28 21.12
CA GLU A 271 -11.11 7.20 20.97
C GLU A 271 -10.07 6.65 19.98
N VAL A 272 -9.83 5.33 20.02
CA VAL A 272 -8.89 4.65 19.12
C VAL A 272 -9.36 4.76 17.68
N LYS A 273 -10.64 4.48 17.40
CA LYS A 273 -11.20 4.60 16.05
C LYS A 273 -11.14 6.03 15.52
N ILE A 274 -11.44 7.01 16.36
CA ILE A 274 -11.33 8.43 16.02
C ILE A 274 -9.86 8.79 15.70
N ALA A 275 -8.91 8.27 16.48
CA ALA A 275 -7.49 8.46 16.24
C ALA A 275 -7.05 7.83 14.92
N ASP A 276 -7.50 6.61 14.60
CA ASP A 276 -7.21 5.95 13.33
C ASP A 276 -7.80 6.68 12.13
N MET A 277 -9.04 7.18 12.22
CA MET A 277 -9.65 8.00 11.16
C MET A 277 -8.83 9.28 10.90
N LYS A 278 -8.34 9.93 11.94
CA LYS A 278 -7.46 11.11 11.83
C LYS A 278 -6.09 10.72 11.25
N ALA A 279 -5.54 9.58 11.67
CA ALA A 279 -4.28 9.05 11.16
C ALA A 279 -4.39 8.71 9.68
N PHE A 280 -5.52 8.15 9.22
CA PHE A 280 -5.81 7.90 7.81
C PHE A 280 -5.69 9.19 6.99
N LYS A 281 -6.43 10.24 7.36
CA LYS A 281 -6.35 11.54 6.66
C LYS A 281 -4.93 12.10 6.67
N THR A 282 -4.22 11.99 7.79
CA THR A 282 -2.85 12.48 7.91
C THR A 282 -1.90 11.73 6.98
N CYS A 283 -2.03 10.39 6.92
CA CYS A 283 -1.21 9.54 6.06
C CYS A 283 -1.48 9.82 4.58
N ILE A 284 -2.75 9.91 4.16
CA ILE A 284 -3.10 10.24 2.77
C ILE A 284 -2.59 11.64 2.37
N ASN A 285 -2.63 12.61 3.28
CA ASN A 285 -2.04 13.93 3.02
C ASN A 285 -0.50 13.85 2.87
N ALA A 286 0.17 12.99 3.64
CA ALA A 286 1.61 12.75 3.47
C ALA A 286 1.89 12.08 2.10
N TRP A 287 1.09 11.11 1.68
CA TRP A 287 1.15 10.51 0.36
C TRP A 287 1.02 11.55 -0.75
N LYS A 288 0.00 12.42 -0.67
CA LYS A 288 -0.21 13.51 -1.64
C LYS A 288 1.06 14.35 -1.80
N LYS A 289 1.59 14.87 -0.68
CA LYS A 289 2.78 15.71 -0.69
C LYS A 289 3.99 15.03 -1.32
N GLU A 290 4.21 13.75 -0.99
CA GLU A 290 5.36 12.99 -1.49
C GLU A 290 5.25 12.71 -2.99
N VAL A 291 4.04 12.39 -3.49
CA VAL A 291 3.80 12.15 -4.91
C VAL A 291 3.89 13.46 -5.71
N GLU A 292 3.27 14.52 -5.24
CA GLU A 292 3.32 15.84 -5.88
C GLU A 292 4.75 16.41 -5.90
N SER A 293 5.60 16.07 -4.91
CA SER A 293 6.99 16.53 -4.85
C SER A 293 7.86 16.13 -6.06
N ILE A 294 7.44 15.11 -6.81
CA ILE A 294 8.09 14.66 -8.04
C ILE A 294 7.28 14.98 -9.31
N GLY A 295 6.26 15.82 -9.19
CA GLY A 295 5.37 16.18 -10.31
C GLY A 295 4.43 15.08 -10.76
N ALA A 296 4.27 14.00 -9.99
CA ALA A 296 3.35 12.91 -10.29
C ALA A 296 1.94 13.19 -9.75
N LYS A 297 0.95 12.45 -10.26
CA LYS A 297 -0.43 12.49 -9.76
C LYS A 297 -0.70 11.30 -8.86
N LEU A 298 -1.37 11.52 -7.71
CA LEU A 298 -1.87 10.48 -6.84
C LEU A 298 -3.32 10.16 -7.17
N VAL A 299 -3.60 8.89 -7.39
CA VAL A 299 -4.95 8.35 -7.62
C VAL A 299 -5.22 7.28 -6.56
N LEU A 300 -6.31 7.40 -5.84
CA LEU A 300 -6.72 6.42 -4.83
C LEU A 300 -7.78 5.48 -5.40
N PHE A 301 -7.77 4.21 -5.00
CA PHE A 301 -8.90 3.32 -5.26
C PHE A 301 -9.16 2.40 -4.09
N LEU A 302 -10.46 2.22 -3.78
CA LEU A 302 -10.94 1.46 -2.64
C LEU A 302 -11.39 0.07 -3.08
N ILE A 303 -10.88 -0.96 -2.38
CA ILE A 303 -11.33 -2.35 -2.48
C ILE A 303 -12.20 -2.67 -1.26
N PRO A 304 -13.44 -3.16 -1.43
CA PRO A 304 -14.32 -3.50 -0.33
C PRO A 304 -13.85 -4.74 0.44
N SER A 305 -14.37 -4.95 1.63
CA SER A 305 -14.25 -6.24 2.34
C SER A 305 -15.25 -7.28 1.79
N LYS A 306 -15.00 -8.55 2.09
CA LYS A 306 -15.89 -9.66 1.72
C LYS A 306 -17.32 -9.45 2.20
N GLU A 307 -17.47 -8.97 3.44
CA GLU A 307 -18.76 -8.75 4.09
C GLU A 307 -19.56 -7.62 3.45
N GLN A 308 -18.89 -6.64 2.83
CA GLN A 308 -19.56 -5.60 2.05
C GLN A 308 -20.11 -6.15 0.72
N VAL A 309 -19.50 -7.21 0.20
CA VAL A 309 -19.84 -7.79 -1.12
C VAL A 309 -20.84 -8.93 -0.99
N SER A 310 -20.75 -9.74 0.08
CA SER A 310 -21.58 -10.92 0.28
C SER A 310 -22.53 -10.78 1.47
N PRO A 311 -23.83 -10.51 1.23
CA PRO A 311 -24.83 -10.48 2.31
C PRO A 311 -24.94 -11.81 3.08
N THR A 312 -24.70 -12.94 2.39
CA THR A 312 -24.72 -14.27 3.03
C THR A 312 -23.58 -14.40 4.01
N LEU A 313 -22.37 -14.06 3.61
CA LEU A 313 -21.20 -14.07 4.49
C LEU A 313 -21.36 -13.09 5.65
N LEU A 314 -21.86 -11.89 5.40
CA LEU A 314 -22.15 -10.91 6.45
C LEU A 314 -23.11 -11.51 7.48
N LYS A 315 -24.16 -12.19 7.05
CA LYS A 315 -25.11 -12.83 7.94
C LYS A 315 -24.45 -13.94 8.79
N GLU A 316 -23.65 -14.79 8.17
CA GLU A 316 -22.91 -15.87 8.87
C GLU A 316 -21.98 -15.29 9.95
N VAL A 317 -21.29 -14.19 9.64
CA VAL A 317 -20.42 -13.47 10.59
C VAL A 317 -21.23 -12.88 11.73
N MET A 318 -22.34 -12.21 11.42
CA MET A 318 -23.23 -11.62 12.43
C MET A 318 -23.79 -12.69 13.37
N ASP A 319 -24.23 -13.83 12.84
CA ASP A 319 -24.75 -14.95 13.62
C ASP A 319 -23.67 -15.57 14.51
N LYS A 320 -22.46 -15.79 13.94
CA LYS A 320 -21.33 -16.39 14.66
C LYS A 320 -20.85 -15.53 15.85
N TYR A 321 -20.79 -14.23 15.68
CA TYR A 321 -20.24 -13.31 16.68
C TYR A 321 -21.32 -12.52 17.45
N SER A 322 -22.60 -12.88 17.26
CA SER A 322 -23.73 -12.22 17.91
C SER A 322 -23.78 -10.70 17.66
N ILE A 323 -23.45 -10.31 16.40
CA ILE A 323 -23.47 -8.92 15.94
C ILE A 323 -24.86 -8.62 15.36
N THR A 324 -25.41 -7.47 15.69
CA THR A 324 -26.68 -7.00 15.13
C THR A 324 -26.43 -5.97 14.01
N SER A 325 -27.35 -5.89 13.05
CA SER A 325 -27.28 -4.87 11.98
C SER A 325 -27.31 -3.44 12.51
N ALA A 326 -27.90 -3.23 13.70
CA ALA A 326 -27.92 -1.94 14.38
C ALA A 326 -26.52 -1.44 14.78
N GLN A 327 -25.57 -2.35 15.00
CA GLN A 327 -24.19 -2.06 15.39
C GLN A 327 -23.31 -1.74 14.18
N LEU A 328 -23.75 -2.10 12.96
CA LEU A 328 -22.93 -2.00 11.75
C LEU A 328 -23.30 -0.78 10.91
N ASP A 329 -22.27 -0.23 10.28
CA ASP A 329 -22.35 0.78 9.24
C ASP A 329 -21.44 0.37 8.06
N MET A 330 -22.00 -0.44 7.17
CA MET A 330 -21.26 -1.05 6.07
C MET A 330 -20.72 -0.03 5.06
N THR A 331 -21.15 1.22 5.12
CA THR A 331 -20.70 2.29 4.24
C THR A 331 -19.74 3.29 4.90
N ALA A 332 -19.43 3.09 6.18
CA ALA A 332 -18.55 4.00 6.92
C ALA A 332 -17.15 4.14 6.29
N PRO A 333 -16.45 3.06 5.86
CA PRO A 333 -15.14 3.18 5.22
C PRO A 333 -15.23 3.92 3.88
N ASN A 334 -16.26 3.66 3.08
CA ASN A 334 -16.45 4.31 1.79
C ASN A 334 -16.63 5.83 1.96
N ARG A 335 -17.48 6.25 2.92
CA ARG A 335 -17.67 7.69 3.23
C ARG A 335 -16.39 8.34 3.76
N LEU A 336 -15.64 7.65 4.64
CA LEU A 336 -14.36 8.19 5.13
C LEU A 336 -13.36 8.35 3.98
N PHE A 337 -13.24 7.34 3.13
CA PHE A 337 -12.39 7.37 1.95
C PHE A 337 -12.76 8.53 1.01
N GLU A 338 -14.05 8.66 0.67
CA GLU A 338 -14.57 9.71 -0.20
C GLU A 338 -14.35 11.11 0.40
N ASN A 339 -14.69 11.30 1.69
CA ASN A 339 -14.51 12.59 2.36
C ASN A 339 -13.04 13.02 2.42
N VAL A 340 -12.13 12.10 2.79
CA VAL A 340 -10.70 12.41 2.83
C VAL A 340 -10.15 12.70 1.45
N SER A 341 -10.57 11.97 0.44
CA SER A 341 -10.14 12.18 -0.95
C SER A 341 -10.63 13.53 -1.49
N ASN A 342 -11.87 13.88 -1.21
CA ASN A 342 -12.46 15.18 -1.60
C ASN A 342 -11.78 16.34 -0.84
N ASP A 343 -11.63 16.24 0.48
CA ASP A 343 -10.94 17.24 1.30
C ASP A 343 -9.52 17.54 0.81
N LEU A 344 -8.85 16.53 0.27
CA LEU A 344 -7.50 16.64 -0.27
C LEU A 344 -7.47 16.89 -1.79
N ASN A 345 -8.62 17.03 -2.44
CA ASN A 345 -8.76 17.19 -3.89
C ASN A 345 -7.97 16.11 -4.67
N LEU A 346 -8.21 14.85 -4.34
CA LEU A 346 -7.56 13.69 -4.97
C LEU A 346 -8.52 12.97 -5.90
N VAL A 347 -8.02 12.53 -7.05
CA VAL A 347 -8.75 11.58 -7.90
C VAL A 347 -8.89 10.25 -7.15
N HIS A 348 -10.12 9.77 -7.04
CA HIS A 348 -10.39 8.54 -6.29
C HIS A 348 -11.52 7.71 -6.93
N TYR A 349 -11.46 6.40 -6.70
CA TYR A 349 -12.42 5.45 -7.25
C TYR A 349 -12.84 4.45 -6.17
N ASP A 350 -14.09 4.49 -5.77
CA ASP A 350 -14.70 3.43 -4.97
C ASP A 350 -15.15 2.29 -5.91
N LEU A 351 -14.55 1.11 -5.74
CA LEU A 351 -14.83 -0.05 -6.58
C LEU A 351 -15.93 -0.95 -6.01
N THR A 352 -16.49 -0.65 -4.84
CA THR A 352 -17.47 -1.48 -4.13
C THR A 352 -18.64 -1.87 -5.02
N LYS A 353 -19.19 -0.93 -5.80
CA LYS A 353 -20.31 -1.22 -6.71
C LYS A 353 -19.96 -2.24 -7.79
N GLY A 354 -18.73 -2.20 -8.32
CA GLY A 354 -18.24 -3.18 -9.29
C GLY A 354 -18.17 -4.58 -8.69
N PHE A 355 -17.64 -4.68 -7.47
CA PHE A 355 -17.56 -5.93 -6.73
C PHE A 355 -18.93 -6.53 -6.39
N CYS A 356 -19.90 -5.70 -5.95
CA CYS A 356 -21.25 -6.17 -5.62
C CYS A 356 -22.08 -6.60 -6.83
N ARG A 357 -21.72 -6.19 -8.06
CA ARG A 357 -22.42 -6.57 -9.29
C ARG A 357 -21.86 -7.83 -9.95
N SER A 358 -20.76 -8.34 -9.45
CA SER A 358 -20.11 -9.52 -10.03
C SER A 358 -20.97 -10.76 -9.81
N GLU A 359 -21.12 -11.57 -10.85
CA GLU A 359 -21.77 -12.88 -10.76
C GLU A 359 -20.87 -13.88 -10.02
N ASP A 360 -19.56 -13.81 -10.27
CA ASP A 360 -18.58 -14.64 -9.58
C ASP A 360 -18.09 -13.94 -8.30
N PHE A 361 -17.97 -14.70 -7.21
CA PHE A 361 -17.46 -14.16 -5.95
C PHE A 361 -16.00 -13.71 -6.13
N PRO A 362 -15.69 -12.41 -5.85
CA PRO A 362 -14.41 -11.82 -6.22
C PRO A 362 -13.24 -12.14 -5.28
N PHE A 363 -13.49 -12.91 -4.24
CA PHE A 363 -12.47 -13.35 -3.28
C PHE A 363 -12.38 -14.86 -3.25
N PHE A 364 -11.33 -15.41 -2.67
CA PHE A 364 -11.29 -16.82 -2.32
C PHE A 364 -12.25 -17.10 -1.14
N ASN A 365 -12.78 -18.31 -1.05
CA ASN A 365 -13.76 -18.59 0.00
C ASN A 365 -13.13 -18.60 1.40
N LYS A 366 -11.95 -19.18 1.53
CA LYS A 366 -11.24 -19.35 2.80
C LYS A 366 -10.09 -18.37 2.99
N ASP A 367 -9.52 -17.87 1.91
CA ASP A 367 -8.48 -16.86 1.90
C ASP A 367 -9.13 -15.47 1.70
N GLU A 368 -8.65 -14.45 2.40
CA GLU A 368 -9.21 -13.09 2.34
C GLU A 368 -8.92 -12.37 1.03
N HIS A 369 -7.99 -12.88 0.24
CA HIS A 369 -7.50 -12.20 -0.95
C HIS A 369 -8.41 -12.36 -2.16
N LEU A 370 -8.11 -11.54 -3.15
CA LEU A 370 -8.81 -11.51 -4.43
C LEU A 370 -8.59 -12.80 -5.22
N SER A 371 -9.68 -13.36 -5.72
CA SER A 371 -9.65 -14.37 -6.78
C SER A 371 -9.31 -13.74 -8.14
N ILE A 372 -9.18 -14.54 -9.17
CA ILE A 372 -9.01 -14.05 -10.56
C ILE A 372 -10.16 -13.10 -10.94
N SER A 373 -11.39 -13.41 -10.52
CA SER A 373 -12.56 -12.54 -10.73
C SER A 373 -12.37 -11.17 -10.08
N GLY A 374 -11.89 -11.11 -8.82
CA GLY A 374 -11.61 -9.84 -8.14
C GLY A 374 -10.58 -8.98 -8.86
N HIS A 375 -9.49 -9.59 -9.32
CA HIS A 375 -8.50 -8.89 -10.14
C HIS A 375 -9.10 -8.38 -11.45
N THR A 376 -9.97 -9.16 -12.10
CA THR A 376 -10.64 -8.77 -13.35
C THR A 376 -11.59 -7.60 -13.13
N ILE A 377 -12.32 -7.57 -12.02
CA ILE A 377 -13.19 -6.44 -11.66
C ILE A 377 -12.38 -5.15 -11.51
N ILE A 378 -11.27 -5.19 -10.76
CA ILE A 378 -10.40 -4.01 -10.60
C ILE A 378 -9.91 -3.53 -11.96
N ALA A 379 -9.38 -4.44 -12.79
CA ALA A 379 -8.88 -4.09 -14.11
C ALA A 379 -9.97 -3.46 -14.99
N THR A 380 -11.17 -4.03 -14.99
CA THR A 380 -12.32 -3.54 -15.78
C THR A 380 -12.78 -2.16 -15.31
N GLU A 381 -13.00 -2.01 -14.01
CA GLU A 381 -13.48 -0.74 -13.43
C GLU A 381 -12.45 0.38 -13.60
N LEU A 382 -11.16 0.09 -13.38
CA LEU A 382 -10.11 1.08 -13.61
C LEU A 382 -9.93 1.39 -15.10
N THR A 383 -10.00 0.39 -16.00
CA THR A 383 -9.92 0.61 -17.45
C THR A 383 -10.99 1.59 -17.91
N LYS A 384 -12.24 1.34 -17.53
CA LYS A 384 -13.38 2.21 -17.88
C LYS A 384 -13.15 3.66 -17.44
N ARG A 385 -12.71 3.86 -16.19
CA ARG A 385 -12.50 5.20 -15.60
C ARG A 385 -11.27 5.89 -16.19
N LEU A 386 -10.18 5.15 -16.43
CA LEU A 386 -8.96 5.70 -17.00
C LEU A 386 -9.10 6.03 -18.48
N GLN A 387 -9.84 5.25 -19.25
CA GLN A 387 -10.17 5.59 -20.63
C GLN A 387 -10.95 6.89 -20.72
N ASN A 388 -11.95 7.06 -19.85
CA ASN A 388 -12.71 8.30 -19.77
C ASN A 388 -11.83 9.50 -19.39
N TYR A 389 -10.94 9.31 -18.37
CA TYR A 389 -9.99 10.35 -17.96
C TYR A 389 -9.01 10.72 -19.07
N LEU A 390 -8.42 9.74 -19.77
CA LEU A 390 -7.48 9.98 -20.87
C LEU A 390 -8.18 10.62 -22.08
N SER A 391 -9.42 10.21 -22.38
CA SER A 391 -10.23 10.80 -23.44
C SER A 391 -10.55 12.26 -23.13
N ALA A 392 -10.92 12.57 -21.88
CA ALA A 392 -11.17 13.94 -21.45
C ALA A 392 -9.90 14.80 -21.52
N THR A 393 -8.76 14.26 -21.09
CA THR A 393 -7.47 14.97 -21.17
C THR A 393 -7.03 15.19 -22.62
N ASN A 394 -7.26 14.23 -23.49
CA ASN A 394 -6.97 14.37 -24.94
C ASN A 394 -7.92 15.35 -25.59
N LEU A 395 -9.20 15.39 -25.19
CA LEU A 395 -10.16 16.37 -25.69
C LEU A 395 -9.75 17.80 -25.31
N LEU A 396 -9.27 18.01 -24.08
CA LEU A 396 -8.74 19.30 -23.64
C LEU A 396 -7.45 19.68 -24.41
N SER A 397 -6.59 18.71 -24.72
CA SER A 397 -5.33 18.97 -25.42
C SER A 397 -5.49 19.22 -26.93
N VAL A 398 -6.59 18.75 -27.55
CA VAL A 398 -6.79 18.80 -29.00
C VAL A 398 -7.62 20.02 -29.44
N LYS A 399 -8.49 20.56 -28.57
CA LYS A 399 -9.42 21.62 -29.02
C LYS A 399 -8.94 23.05 -28.85
N ASN A 400 -8.18 23.39 -27.79
CA ASN A 400 -7.62 24.73 -27.61
C ASN A 400 -6.48 24.73 -26.63
N SER A 401 -5.39 25.43 -26.90
CA SER A 401 -4.27 25.69 -25.97
C SER A 401 -4.66 26.50 -24.71
N HIS A 402 -5.92 26.86 -24.57
CA HIS A 402 -6.47 27.73 -23.52
C HIS A 402 -7.43 27.03 -22.54
N ASP A 403 -7.70 25.72 -22.73
CA ASP A 403 -8.55 24.98 -21.79
C ASP A 403 -7.78 24.69 -20.49
N ARG A 404 -8.32 25.14 -19.34
CA ARG A 404 -7.66 25.11 -18.02
C ARG A 404 -8.62 24.70 -16.92
N TYR A 405 -8.07 24.40 -15.75
CA TYR A 405 -8.78 24.16 -14.50
C TYR A 405 -9.87 23.09 -14.59
N PRO A 406 -9.56 21.87 -15.06
CA PRO A 406 -10.57 20.81 -15.14
C PRO A 406 -11.02 20.37 -13.74
N SER A 407 -12.33 20.19 -13.57
CA SER A 407 -12.93 19.54 -12.41
C SER A 407 -13.99 18.53 -12.87
N PHE A 408 -14.23 17.51 -12.05
CA PHE A 408 -15.14 16.42 -12.41
C PHE A 408 -16.34 16.40 -11.47
N HIS A 409 -17.52 16.15 -12.06
CA HIS A 409 -18.74 15.91 -11.32
C HIS A 409 -19.51 14.74 -11.96
N GLY A 410 -19.46 13.57 -11.32
CA GLY A 410 -19.97 12.33 -11.91
C GLY A 410 -19.28 12.01 -13.24
N ASP A 411 -20.08 11.82 -14.28
CA ASP A 411 -19.60 11.57 -15.65
C ASP A 411 -19.43 12.87 -16.48
N ASN A 412 -19.40 14.02 -15.84
CA ASN A 412 -19.23 15.31 -16.48
C ASN A 412 -17.89 15.95 -16.13
N LEU A 413 -17.31 16.63 -17.12
CA LEU A 413 -16.12 17.44 -17.03
C LEU A 413 -16.49 18.92 -17.09
N LEU A 414 -16.11 19.66 -16.04
CA LEU A 414 -16.11 21.12 -16.08
C LEU A 414 -14.71 21.63 -16.39
N TYR A 415 -14.62 22.66 -17.19
CA TYR A 415 -13.35 23.31 -17.49
C TYR A 415 -13.54 24.75 -17.93
N GLN A 416 -12.49 25.54 -17.74
CA GLN A 416 -12.40 26.87 -18.34
C GLN A 416 -11.94 26.73 -19.77
N SER A 417 -12.59 27.52 -20.66
CA SER A 417 -12.17 27.70 -22.06
C SER A 417 -12.11 29.17 -22.42
N GLN A 418 -11.62 29.51 -23.60
CA GLN A 418 -11.61 30.85 -24.12
C GLN A 418 -12.41 30.92 -25.39
N ASP A 419 -13.28 31.95 -25.53
CA ASP A 419 -14.05 32.22 -26.73
C ASP A 419 -13.17 32.88 -27.81
N ILE A 420 -13.66 32.84 -29.05
CA ILE A 420 -13.03 33.49 -30.22
C ILE A 420 -12.82 34.99 -29.98
N ASP A 421 -13.72 35.62 -29.24
CA ASP A 421 -13.69 37.04 -28.90
C ASP A 421 -12.80 37.35 -27.66
N GLY A 422 -12.08 36.39 -27.15
CA GLY A 422 -11.19 36.55 -25.97
C GLY A 422 -11.91 36.47 -24.62
N GLY A 423 -13.20 36.21 -24.58
CA GLY A 423 -13.95 35.99 -23.34
C GLY A 423 -13.67 34.63 -22.73
N TYR A 424 -13.79 34.52 -21.40
CA TYR A 424 -13.63 33.28 -20.67
C TYR A 424 -14.95 32.54 -20.51
N LEU A 425 -14.89 31.23 -20.62
CA LEU A 425 -16.05 30.34 -20.57
C LEU A 425 -15.86 29.29 -19.48
N ILE A 426 -16.91 28.92 -18.74
CA ILE A 426 -16.98 27.66 -18.02
C ILE A 426 -17.88 26.73 -18.84
N CYS A 427 -17.28 25.63 -19.26
CA CYS A 427 -17.94 24.61 -20.06
C CYS A 427 -18.19 23.35 -19.21
N ASN A 428 -19.31 22.70 -19.45
CA ASN A 428 -19.63 21.36 -18.97
C ASN A 428 -19.78 20.43 -20.17
N GLN A 429 -19.22 19.23 -20.07
CA GLN A 429 -19.22 18.24 -21.14
C GLN A 429 -19.26 16.84 -20.54
N CYS A 430 -20.02 15.91 -21.15
CA CYS A 430 -19.90 14.50 -20.78
C CYS A 430 -18.49 13.97 -21.10
N LEU A 431 -17.99 13.01 -20.31
CA LEU A 431 -16.65 12.42 -20.48
C LEU A 431 -16.48 11.70 -21.81
N ASP A 432 -17.55 11.32 -22.47
CA ASP A 432 -17.54 10.76 -23.84
C ASP A 432 -17.42 11.85 -24.95
N GLY A 433 -17.31 13.10 -24.56
CA GLY A 433 -17.21 14.24 -25.48
C GLY A 433 -18.56 14.78 -25.98
N THR A 434 -19.66 14.18 -25.56
CA THR A 434 -21.02 14.65 -25.93
C THR A 434 -21.55 15.72 -24.98
N ASN A 435 -22.65 16.35 -25.36
CA ASN A 435 -23.39 17.33 -24.53
C ASN A 435 -22.55 18.50 -24.01
N GLN A 436 -21.59 18.98 -24.80
CA GLN A 436 -20.84 20.19 -24.44
C GLN A 436 -21.79 21.40 -24.42
N HIS A 437 -21.83 22.10 -23.29
CA HIS A 437 -22.57 23.37 -23.17
C HIS A 437 -21.83 24.36 -22.28
N ILE A 438 -22.02 25.63 -22.58
CA ILE A 438 -21.44 26.74 -21.82
C ILE A 438 -22.40 27.07 -20.68
N ILE A 439 -21.85 27.05 -19.43
CA ILE A 439 -22.59 27.40 -18.21
C ILE A 439 -22.44 28.89 -17.91
N VAL A 440 -21.20 29.40 -18.04
CA VAL A 440 -20.87 30.82 -17.75
C VAL A 440 -20.03 31.38 -18.88
N LYS A 441 -20.25 32.65 -19.21
CA LYS A 441 -19.40 33.47 -20.09
C LYS A 441 -19.09 34.79 -19.38
N SER A 442 -17.82 35.18 -19.28
CA SER A 442 -17.37 36.46 -18.72
C SER A 442 -16.23 37.03 -19.55
N TYR A 443 -15.97 38.32 -19.45
CA TYR A 443 -14.76 38.94 -19.96
C TYR A 443 -13.66 38.99 -18.90
N GLU A 444 -13.97 38.67 -17.63
CA GLU A 444 -13.00 38.46 -16.58
C GLU A 444 -12.56 36.97 -16.52
N GLU A 445 -11.34 36.71 -16.08
CA GLU A 445 -10.83 35.32 -16.01
C GLU A 445 -11.65 34.51 -15.00
N LEU A 446 -12.16 33.35 -15.47
CA LEU A 446 -12.92 32.40 -14.68
C LEU A 446 -12.06 31.21 -14.33
N VAL A 447 -11.76 30.98 -13.04
CA VAL A 447 -10.85 29.91 -12.63
C VAL A 447 -11.47 29.01 -11.58
N HIS A 448 -10.98 27.78 -11.52
CA HIS A 448 -11.34 26.76 -10.53
C HIS A 448 -12.85 26.47 -10.42
N PRO A 449 -13.54 26.16 -11.54
CA PRO A 449 -14.96 25.83 -11.48
C PRO A 449 -15.18 24.50 -10.76
N ILE A 450 -16.12 24.49 -9.82
CA ILE A 450 -16.58 23.28 -9.13
C ILE A 450 -18.11 23.26 -9.06
N ILE A 451 -18.72 22.07 -9.09
CA ILE A 451 -20.16 21.88 -8.93
C ILE A 451 -20.46 21.20 -7.59
N SER A 452 -21.56 21.58 -6.95
CA SER A 452 -22.09 20.89 -5.76
C SER A 452 -22.50 19.45 -6.08
N GLN A 453 -22.49 18.59 -5.08
CA GLN A 453 -22.77 17.15 -5.24
C GLN A 453 -24.14 16.86 -5.88
N ASP A 454 -25.14 17.69 -5.63
CA ASP A 454 -26.48 17.61 -6.23
C ASP A 454 -26.56 18.18 -7.65
N GLY A 455 -25.47 18.74 -8.18
CA GLY A 455 -25.39 19.33 -9.52
C GLY A 455 -26.06 20.69 -9.65
N ARG A 456 -26.58 21.28 -8.57
CA ARG A 456 -27.38 22.51 -8.61
C ARG A 456 -26.54 23.78 -8.59
N TYR A 457 -25.45 23.82 -7.83
CA TYR A 457 -24.67 25.03 -7.65
C TYR A 457 -23.29 24.89 -8.29
N LEU A 458 -22.89 25.92 -9.04
CA LEU A 458 -21.56 26.11 -9.60
C LEU A 458 -20.86 27.20 -8.82
N ALA A 459 -19.65 26.91 -8.30
CA ALA A 459 -18.79 27.93 -7.72
C ALA A 459 -17.53 28.09 -8.57
N TYR A 460 -17.06 29.32 -8.74
CA TYR A 460 -15.85 29.66 -9.47
C TYR A 460 -15.25 30.96 -8.95
N THR A 461 -14.00 31.20 -9.25
CA THR A 461 -13.34 32.47 -8.96
C THR A 461 -13.35 33.32 -10.23
N GLU A 462 -13.77 34.58 -10.12
CA GLU A 462 -13.79 35.57 -11.20
C GLU A 462 -12.86 36.73 -10.82
N GLY A 463 -11.98 37.15 -11.73
CA GLY A 463 -11.12 38.31 -11.53
C GLY A 463 -9.89 38.33 -12.42
N ASN A 464 -9.18 39.45 -12.41
CA ASN A 464 -7.97 39.65 -13.19
C ASN A 464 -6.74 39.30 -12.35
N GLN A 465 -5.89 38.43 -12.85
CA GLN A 465 -4.61 38.06 -12.18
C GLN A 465 -3.66 39.27 -11.93
N GLU A 466 -3.85 40.37 -12.69
CA GLU A 466 -3.03 41.59 -12.52
C GLU A 466 -3.60 42.56 -11.46
N SER A 467 -4.90 42.49 -11.16
CA SER A 467 -5.50 43.21 -10.04
C SER A 467 -5.68 42.21 -8.88
N SER A 468 -5.16 42.50 -7.73
CA SER A 468 -5.27 41.67 -6.51
C SER A 468 -6.73 41.47 -6.01
N GLU A 469 -7.72 41.68 -6.84
CA GLU A 469 -9.16 41.55 -6.53
C GLU A 469 -9.73 40.35 -7.29
N THR A 470 -9.94 39.26 -6.56
CA THR A 470 -10.66 38.08 -7.07
C THR A 470 -11.89 37.82 -6.21
N ASP A 471 -13.02 37.63 -6.82
CA ASP A 471 -14.28 37.31 -6.14
C ASP A 471 -14.64 35.81 -6.35
N VAL A 472 -15.15 35.19 -5.32
CA VAL A 472 -15.77 33.86 -5.45
C VAL A 472 -17.24 34.08 -5.79
N THR A 473 -17.67 33.58 -6.94
CA THR A 473 -19.05 33.62 -7.40
C THR A 473 -19.70 32.25 -7.29
N MET A 474 -20.90 32.19 -6.72
CA MET A 474 -21.74 31.01 -6.67
C MET A 474 -22.97 31.23 -7.52
N ARG A 475 -23.22 30.32 -8.48
CA ARG A 475 -24.36 30.36 -9.41
C ARG A 475 -25.27 29.17 -9.15
N ASP A 476 -26.56 29.45 -8.97
CA ASP A 476 -27.59 28.40 -9.08
C ASP A 476 -27.86 28.13 -10.59
N ILE A 477 -27.47 26.92 -11.02
CA ILE A 477 -27.54 26.52 -12.44
C ILE A 477 -29.01 26.46 -12.94
N VAL A 478 -29.92 26.06 -12.05
CA VAL A 478 -31.36 25.89 -12.38
C VAL A 478 -32.06 27.23 -12.43
N LEU A 479 -31.84 28.08 -11.43
CA LEU A 479 -32.49 29.38 -11.32
C LEU A 479 -31.77 30.48 -12.13
N LYS A 480 -30.56 30.22 -12.58
CA LYS A 480 -29.65 31.17 -13.26
C LYS A 480 -29.38 32.44 -12.44
N THR A 481 -29.39 32.33 -11.12
CA THR A 481 -29.08 33.41 -10.19
C THR A 481 -27.64 33.31 -9.72
N GLU A 482 -26.98 34.45 -9.53
CA GLU A 482 -25.59 34.53 -9.08
C GLU A 482 -25.49 35.28 -7.75
N HIS A 483 -24.65 34.79 -6.87
CA HIS A 483 -24.31 35.41 -5.59
C HIS A 483 -22.81 35.54 -5.49
N ARG A 484 -22.29 36.77 -5.39
CA ARG A 484 -20.89 37.02 -5.09
C ARG A 484 -20.67 36.87 -3.59
N VAL A 485 -19.70 36.03 -3.21
CA VAL A 485 -19.28 35.85 -1.83
C VAL A 485 -18.11 36.77 -1.60
N ASN A 486 -18.33 37.98 -1.07
CA ASN A 486 -17.26 38.91 -0.72
C ASN A 486 -16.53 38.38 0.51
N GLY A 487 -15.39 37.71 0.32
CA GLY A 487 -14.40 37.45 1.35
C GLY A 487 -13.56 38.71 1.58
N ASN A 488 -13.20 38.97 2.82
CA ASN A 488 -12.23 40.02 3.18
C ASN A 488 -10.97 39.90 2.29
N LYS A 489 -10.60 40.99 1.69
CA LYS A 489 -9.49 41.24 0.76
C LYS A 489 -8.16 40.60 1.17
N GLN A 490 -7.97 39.31 0.92
CA GLN A 490 -6.67 38.66 0.84
C GLN A 490 -6.85 37.26 0.24
N TYR A 491 -6.54 37.11 -1.04
CA TYR A 491 -6.46 35.87 -1.81
C TYR A 491 -7.73 35.00 -1.76
N ALA A 492 -8.59 35.10 -2.75
CA ALA A 492 -9.70 34.19 -2.95
C ALA A 492 -9.15 32.76 -3.09
N ALA A 493 -9.37 31.96 -2.05
CA ALA A 493 -9.06 30.57 -2.04
C ALA A 493 -9.92 29.82 -3.07
N ILE A 494 -9.45 28.69 -3.54
CA ILE A 494 -10.21 27.76 -4.40
C ILE A 494 -11.57 27.52 -3.75
N PRO A 495 -12.69 27.75 -4.47
CA PRO A 495 -14.01 27.52 -3.91
C PRO A 495 -14.19 26.05 -3.55
N MET A 496 -14.76 25.77 -2.39
CA MET A 496 -15.10 24.43 -1.93
C MET A 496 -16.54 24.42 -1.41
N PHE A 497 -17.30 23.39 -1.78
CA PHE A 497 -18.59 23.12 -1.17
C PHE A 497 -18.38 22.32 0.12
N ASN A 498 -18.84 22.88 1.25
CA ASN A 498 -18.92 22.12 2.50
C ASN A 498 -20.13 21.18 2.44
N HIS A 499 -19.90 19.91 2.61
CA HIS A 499 -20.96 18.94 2.80
C HIS A 499 -21.46 19.05 4.27
N GLN A 500 -22.68 19.56 4.45
CA GLN A 500 -23.43 19.40 5.69
C GLN A 500 -24.24 18.10 5.67
#